data_488f1d943c026feb0b7bac3ba4a7f741
#
_entry.id   488f1d943c026feb0b7bac3ba4a7f741
#
_cell.length_a   1.000
_cell.length_b   1.000
_cell.length_c   1.000
_cell.angle_alpha   90.00
_cell.angle_beta   90.00
_cell.angle_gamma   90.00
#
_symmetry.space_group_name_H-M   'P 1'
#
loop_
_entity.id
_entity.type
_entity.pdbx_description
1 polymer ?
#
loop_
_entity_poly.entity_id
_entity_poly.type
_entity_poly.pdbx_seq_one_letter_code
_entity_poly.pdbx_strand_id
1 'polypeptide(L)'
;MRESIRERSNMNTNEANGIKLVDGLMPRLIAIDHGWSSIKTPNFIFENGIKELKTMPATKENVLEYRGKIYVVGQGRMGKQETKTENDNYYLLTLVAIAREIKRVGYSTVQKVDLAVGVPLTLYGKEKKAFKNYLRANDKVGFHYEGVRYVIHFGKVR
;
A
#
# COMPACT_ATOMS: atom_id res chain seq x y z
N MET A 1 -39.27 -14.74 -37.96
CA MET A 1 -38.93 -15.46 -36.71
C MET A 1 -37.41 -15.76 -36.62
N ARG A 2 -36.60 -14.72 -36.82
CA ARG A 2 -35.12 -14.84 -36.71
C ARG A 2 -34.44 -13.50 -36.34
N GLU A 3 -35.12 -12.62 -35.59
CA GLU A 3 -34.58 -11.29 -35.20
C GLU A 3 -34.61 -10.98 -33.71
N SER A 4 -34.62 -11.94 -32.83
CA SER A 4 -34.67 -11.65 -31.38
C SER A 4 -33.51 -12.16 -30.54
N ILE A 5 -32.37 -12.54 -31.14
CA ILE A 5 -31.23 -13.12 -30.41
C ILE A 5 -29.97 -12.22 -30.47
N ARG A 6 -30.01 -11.05 -31.14
CA ARG A 6 -28.78 -10.23 -31.29
C ARG A 6 -28.73 -8.97 -30.43
N GLU A 7 -29.73 -8.67 -29.61
CA GLU A 7 -29.72 -7.46 -28.77
C GLU A 7 -29.47 -7.68 -27.27
N ARG A 8 -29.02 -8.84 -26.83
CA ARG A 8 -28.69 -9.10 -25.41
C ARG A 8 -27.22 -9.19 -25.07
N SER A 9 -26.31 -8.84 -25.95
CA SER A 9 -24.88 -8.94 -25.67
C SER A 9 -24.11 -7.63 -25.66
N ASN A 10 -24.78 -6.48 -25.64
CA ASN A 10 -24.10 -5.17 -25.61
C ASN A 10 -24.58 -4.23 -24.51
N MET A 11 -25.12 -4.74 -23.45
CA MET A 11 -25.31 -3.97 -22.25
C MET A 11 -24.38 -4.51 -21.18
N ASN A 12 -23.48 -3.66 -20.77
CA ASN A 12 -22.82 -3.81 -19.49
C ASN A 12 -21.35 -4.25 -19.47
N THR A 13 -20.49 -3.40 -19.98
CA THR A 13 -19.06 -3.59 -19.71
C THR A 13 -18.36 -2.39 -19.05
N ASN A 14 -19.00 -1.25 -18.84
CA ASN A 14 -18.22 -0.07 -18.43
C ASN A 14 -18.61 0.64 -17.12
N GLU A 15 -19.72 0.33 -16.48
CA GLU A 15 -20.09 1.02 -15.23
C GLU A 15 -20.18 0.14 -13.98
N ALA A 16 -20.19 -1.17 -14.13
CA ALA A 16 -20.17 -2.10 -13.00
C ALA A 16 -18.74 -2.41 -12.51
N ASN A 17 -17.73 -1.93 -13.22
CA ASN A 17 -16.37 -2.48 -13.09
C ASN A 17 -15.50 -1.87 -11.99
N GLY A 18 -15.81 -0.70 -11.46
CA GLY A 18 -14.97 -0.07 -10.44
C GLY A 18 -15.22 -0.60 -9.02
N ILE A 19 -16.47 -0.80 -8.65
CA ILE A 19 -16.85 -1.12 -7.26
C ILE A 19 -17.06 -2.63 -7.05
N LYS A 20 -17.73 -3.29 -7.99
CA LYS A 20 -17.94 -4.75 -7.91
C LYS A 20 -16.67 -5.59 -8.06
N LEU A 21 -15.66 -5.12 -8.79
CA LEU A 21 -14.40 -5.83 -8.93
C LEU A 21 -13.59 -5.88 -7.64
N VAL A 22 -13.70 -4.87 -6.79
CA VAL A 22 -12.94 -4.84 -5.53
C VAL A 22 -13.56 -5.76 -4.48
N ASP A 23 -14.88 -5.84 -4.42
CA ASP A 23 -15.57 -6.74 -3.49
C ASP A 23 -15.47 -8.22 -3.90
N GLY A 24 -15.27 -8.49 -5.18
CA GLY A 24 -15.06 -9.85 -5.72
C GLY A 24 -13.59 -10.27 -5.83
N LEU A 25 -12.63 -9.35 -5.59
CA LEU A 25 -11.21 -9.69 -5.66
C LEU A 25 -10.77 -10.46 -4.39
N MET A 26 -10.15 -11.61 -4.62
CA MET A 26 -9.41 -12.30 -3.56
C MET A 26 -8.34 -11.35 -3.00
N PRO A 27 -8.30 -11.14 -1.68
CA PRO A 27 -7.29 -10.28 -1.09
C PRO A 27 -5.89 -10.88 -1.32
N ARG A 28 -4.93 -10.03 -1.67
CA ARG A 28 -3.53 -10.43 -1.75
C ARG A 28 -2.89 -10.29 -0.40
N LEU A 29 -2.27 -11.36 0.06
CA LEU A 29 -1.50 -11.32 1.29
C LEU A 29 -0.10 -10.77 1.00
N ILE A 30 0.26 -9.68 1.65
CA ILE A 30 1.60 -9.09 1.61
C ILE A 30 2.17 -9.12 3.02
N ALA A 31 3.32 -9.78 3.17
CA ALA A 31 4.04 -9.82 4.44
C ALA A 31 5.05 -8.68 4.49
N ILE A 32 5.06 -7.92 5.60
CA ILE A 32 5.97 -6.79 5.79
C ILE A 32 6.56 -6.86 7.21
N ASP A 33 7.87 -6.94 7.29
CA ASP A 33 8.61 -6.77 8.53
C ASP A 33 9.05 -5.30 8.66
N HIS A 34 8.49 -4.63 9.65
CA HIS A 34 8.77 -3.23 9.95
C HIS A 34 9.93 -3.11 10.94
N GLY A 35 11.16 -3.26 10.43
CA GLY A 35 12.36 -3.11 11.26
C GLY A 35 12.62 -1.66 11.69
N TRP A 36 13.54 -1.49 12.65
CA TRP A 36 13.99 -0.16 13.11
C TRP A 36 15.00 0.51 12.16
N SER A 37 15.53 -0.21 11.18
CA SER A 37 16.46 0.32 10.19
C SER A 37 16.04 0.05 8.76
N SER A 38 15.24 -0.97 8.53
CA SER A 38 14.81 -1.37 7.20
C SER A 38 13.42 -1.98 7.22
N ILE A 39 12.74 -1.84 6.10
CA ILE A 39 11.50 -2.53 5.78
C ILE A 39 11.84 -3.74 4.92
N LYS A 40 11.26 -4.89 5.24
CA LYS A 40 11.47 -6.13 4.50
C LYS A 40 10.16 -6.72 4.04
N THR A 41 10.14 -7.18 2.81
CA THR A 41 9.09 -8.00 2.25
C THR A 41 9.71 -9.30 1.72
N PRO A 42 8.94 -10.29 1.27
CA PRO A 42 9.52 -11.49 0.66
C PRO A 42 10.49 -11.21 -0.50
N ASN A 43 10.32 -10.07 -1.19
CA ASN A 43 11.07 -9.76 -2.41
C ASN A 43 11.92 -8.49 -2.33
N PHE A 44 11.76 -7.68 -1.30
CA PHE A 44 12.46 -6.41 -1.18
C PHE A 44 12.99 -6.18 0.24
N ILE A 45 14.13 -5.51 0.30
CA ILE A 45 14.68 -4.91 1.52
C ILE A 45 15.05 -3.48 1.14
N PHE A 46 14.59 -2.51 1.92
CA PHE A 46 15.00 -1.11 1.74
C PHE A 46 15.10 -0.39 3.07
N GLU A 47 15.94 0.62 3.11
CA GLU A 47 16.14 1.44 4.31
C GLU A 47 14.85 2.17 4.67
N ASN A 48 14.61 2.38 5.95
CA ASN A 48 13.40 3.01 6.43
C ASN A 48 13.43 4.56 6.41
N GLY A 49 14.45 5.14 5.79
CA GLY A 49 14.54 6.59 5.63
C GLY A 49 13.39 7.13 4.81
N ILE A 50 12.81 8.21 5.29
CA ILE A 50 11.74 8.95 4.63
C ILE A 50 11.96 10.44 4.84
N LYS A 51 11.86 11.22 3.76
CA LYS A 51 12.04 12.66 3.80
C LYS A 51 10.95 13.34 2.98
N GLU A 52 10.25 14.29 3.59
CA GLU A 52 9.32 15.16 2.88
C GLU A 52 10.09 16.16 2.01
N LEU A 53 9.66 16.31 0.76
CA LEU A 53 10.21 17.24 -0.19
C LEU A 53 9.23 18.39 -0.43
N LYS A 54 9.77 19.60 -0.63
CA LYS A 54 8.97 20.78 -0.97
C LYS A 54 8.55 20.81 -2.44
N THR A 55 9.33 20.19 -3.30
CA THR A 55 9.11 20.18 -4.76
C THR A 55 9.36 18.79 -5.31
N MET A 56 8.74 18.48 -6.46
CA MET A 56 8.96 17.22 -7.17
C MET A 56 10.42 17.15 -7.64
N PRO A 57 11.14 16.07 -7.35
CA PRO A 57 12.50 15.89 -7.84
C PRO A 57 12.51 15.58 -9.35
N ALA A 58 13.67 15.71 -9.98
CA ALA A 58 13.85 15.46 -11.42
C ALA A 58 13.51 14.03 -11.83
N THR A 59 13.75 13.07 -10.94
CA THR A 59 13.37 11.66 -11.14
C THR A 59 12.30 11.28 -10.16
N LYS A 60 11.38 10.39 -10.58
CA LYS A 60 10.33 9.87 -9.69
C LYS A 60 10.73 8.58 -8.96
N GLU A 61 11.98 8.17 -9.11
CA GLU A 61 12.48 6.98 -8.42
C GLU A 61 12.39 7.13 -6.90
N ASN A 62 11.79 6.14 -6.25
CA ASN A 62 11.53 6.12 -4.80
C ASN A 62 10.65 7.27 -4.28
N VAL A 63 9.94 7.95 -5.15
CA VAL A 63 9.07 9.07 -4.77
C VAL A 63 7.65 8.58 -4.49
N LEU A 64 7.17 8.88 -3.29
CA LEU A 64 5.80 8.67 -2.84
C LEU A 64 5.07 10.02 -2.79
N GLU A 65 3.91 10.10 -3.43
CA GLU A 65 2.99 11.23 -3.31
C GLU A 65 1.74 10.78 -2.53
N TYR A 66 1.49 11.42 -1.42
CA TYR A 66 0.36 11.08 -0.54
C TYR A 66 -0.23 12.32 0.11
N ARG A 67 -1.53 12.50 -0.02
CA ARG A 67 -2.29 13.65 0.54
C ARG A 67 -1.68 15.00 0.21
N GLY A 68 -1.27 15.19 -1.04
CA GLY A 68 -0.66 16.45 -1.52
C GLY A 68 0.77 16.70 -1.06
N LYS A 69 1.40 15.76 -0.40
CA LYS A 69 2.79 15.81 0.03
C LYS A 69 3.65 14.86 -0.77
N ILE A 70 4.91 15.20 -0.92
CA ILE A 70 5.92 14.47 -1.69
C ILE A 70 6.98 13.96 -0.72
N TYR A 71 7.30 12.67 -0.83
CA TYR A 71 8.32 12.03 -0.01
C TYR A 71 9.30 11.26 -0.88
N VAL A 72 10.57 11.26 -0.50
CA VAL A 72 11.53 10.28 -0.98
C VAL A 72 11.72 9.21 0.09
N VAL A 73 11.69 7.95 -0.31
CA VAL A 73 11.62 6.81 0.61
C VAL A 73 12.72 5.80 0.29
N GLY A 74 13.26 5.17 1.34
CA GLY A 74 14.24 4.10 1.19
C GLY A 74 15.67 4.59 1.03
N GLN A 75 15.95 5.81 1.41
CA GLN A 75 17.29 6.39 1.42
C GLN A 75 17.66 6.81 2.84
N GLY A 76 18.69 6.18 3.39
CA GLY A 76 19.12 6.40 4.76
C GLY A 76 18.16 5.81 5.79
N ARG A 77 18.38 6.15 7.04
CA ARG A 77 17.58 5.67 8.18
C ARG A 77 16.81 6.81 8.81
N MET A 78 15.60 6.49 9.27
CA MET A 78 14.87 7.40 10.14
C MET A 78 15.61 7.62 11.45
N GLY A 79 15.42 8.79 12.05
CA GLY A 79 15.78 9.03 13.43
C GLY A 79 15.08 8.02 14.37
N LYS A 80 15.64 7.85 15.56
CA LYS A 80 15.06 6.97 16.58
C LYS A 80 13.66 7.46 16.96
N GLN A 81 12.69 6.56 16.94
CA GLN A 81 11.34 6.78 17.41
C GLN A 81 11.08 5.92 18.65
N GLU A 82 10.24 6.38 19.54
CA GLU A 82 9.82 5.60 20.71
C GLU A 82 8.87 4.47 20.30
N THR A 83 7.94 4.77 19.40
CA THR A 83 6.98 3.79 18.86
C THR A 83 6.84 3.92 17.36
N LYS A 84 6.36 2.86 16.71
CA LYS A 84 6.11 2.87 15.26
C LYS A 84 4.85 3.64 14.87
N THR A 85 4.03 4.00 15.83
CA THR A 85 2.77 4.73 15.64
C THR A 85 2.86 6.21 16.01
N GLU A 86 4.07 6.70 16.31
CA GLU A 86 4.33 8.07 16.74
C GLU A 86 3.98 9.10 15.65
N ASN A 87 4.14 8.72 14.39
CA ASN A 87 3.82 9.54 13.23
C ASN A 87 3.44 8.65 12.04
N ASP A 88 3.21 9.25 10.87
CA ASP A 88 2.78 8.52 9.68
C ASP A 88 3.91 7.79 8.94
N ASN A 89 5.15 7.86 9.38
CA ASN A 89 6.29 7.35 8.64
C ASN A 89 6.18 5.85 8.33
N TYR A 90 5.86 5.01 9.32
CA TYR A 90 5.69 3.58 9.08
C TYR A 90 4.47 3.24 8.23
N TYR A 91 3.42 4.06 8.28
CA TYR A 91 2.29 3.94 7.38
C TYR A 91 2.71 4.22 5.92
N LEU A 92 3.44 5.30 5.68
CA LEU A 92 3.95 5.65 4.36
C LEU A 92 4.93 4.58 3.82
N LEU A 93 5.79 4.05 4.67
CA LEU A 93 6.69 2.93 4.32
C LEU A 93 5.90 1.66 3.95
N THR A 94 4.77 1.41 4.61
CA THR A 94 3.87 0.30 4.28
C THR A 94 3.27 0.48 2.88
N LEU A 95 2.83 1.69 2.52
CA LEU A 95 2.31 1.98 1.18
C LEU A 95 3.38 1.72 0.10
N VAL A 96 4.62 2.11 0.34
CA VAL A 96 5.74 1.85 -0.58
C VAL A 96 6.02 0.35 -0.71
N ALA A 97 6.04 -0.39 0.41
CA ALA A 97 6.24 -1.84 0.39
C ALA A 97 5.15 -2.54 -0.43
N ILE A 98 3.89 -2.17 -0.25
CA ILE A 98 2.75 -2.68 -1.02
C ILE A 98 2.93 -2.37 -2.52
N ALA A 99 3.25 -1.12 -2.86
CA ALA A 99 3.43 -0.71 -4.26
C ALA A 99 4.56 -1.49 -4.95
N ARG A 100 5.68 -1.69 -4.27
CA ARG A 100 6.80 -2.48 -4.80
C ARG A 100 6.41 -3.93 -5.07
N GLU A 101 5.68 -4.58 -4.14
CA GLU A 101 5.22 -5.96 -4.33
C GLU A 101 4.22 -6.07 -5.49
N ILE A 102 3.26 -5.15 -5.60
CA ILE A 102 2.30 -5.11 -6.70
C ILE A 102 3.02 -4.90 -8.04
N LYS A 103 3.94 -3.93 -8.11
CA LYS A 103 4.71 -3.62 -9.32
C LYS A 103 5.53 -4.81 -9.79
N ARG A 104 6.18 -5.52 -8.87
CA ARG A 104 7.01 -6.69 -9.18
C ARG A 104 6.22 -7.79 -9.90
N VAL A 105 5.00 -8.02 -9.49
CA VAL A 105 4.16 -9.10 -10.05
C VAL A 105 3.40 -8.63 -11.29
N GLY A 106 3.36 -7.32 -11.57
CA GLY A 106 2.63 -6.77 -12.70
C GLY A 106 1.12 -6.81 -12.53
N TYR A 107 0.62 -6.79 -11.30
CA TYR A 107 -0.81 -6.78 -11.02
C TYR A 107 -1.45 -5.41 -11.26
N SER A 108 -2.79 -5.41 -11.30
CA SER A 108 -3.55 -4.17 -11.28
C SER A 108 -3.15 -3.28 -10.09
N THR A 109 -3.07 -1.99 -10.31
CA THR A 109 -2.76 -1.00 -9.27
C THR A 109 -3.94 -0.72 -8.32
N VAL A 110 -5.11 -1.29 -8.61
CA VAL A 110 -6.27 -1.34 -7.71
C VAL A 110 -6.35 -2.73 -7.11
N GLN A 111 -6.09 -2.86 -5.83
CA GLN A 111 -5.99 -4.15 -5.14
C GLN A 111 -6.68 -4.14 -3.78
N LYS A 112 -7.21 -5.30 -3.40
CA LYS A 112 -7.53 -5.62 -2.01
C LYS A 112 -6.33 -6.31 -1.39
N VAL A 113 -5.85 -5.82 -0.25
CA VAL A 113 -4.62 -6.30 0.39
C VAL A 113 -4.89 -6.70 1.83
N ASP A 114 -4.53 -7.92 2.18
CA ASP A 114 -4.35 -8.36 3.55
C ASP A 114 -2.88 -8.20 3.92
N LEU A 115 -2.60 -7.70 5.11
CA LEU A 115 -1.24 -7.55 5.62
C LEU A 115 -0.92 -8.59 6.69
N ALA A 116 0.25 -9.21 6.56
CA ALA A 116 0.91 -9.92 7.66
C ALA A 116 2.10 -9.06 8.12
N VAL A 117 2.05 -8.55 9.34
CA VAL A 117 3.05 -7.60 9.81
C VAL A 117 3.88 -8.17 10.97
N GLY A 118 5.19 -8.01 10.87
CA GLY A 118 6.13 -8.31 11.93
C GLY A 118 6.35 -7.10 12.84
N VAL A 119 6.36 -7.33 14.14
CA VAL A 119 6.79 -6.37 15.15
C VAL A 119 7.83 -7.02 16.05
N PRO A 120 8.82 -6.25 16.57
CA PRO A 120 9.82 -6.80 17.49
C PRO A 120 9.16 -7.47 18.69
N LEU A 121 9.70 -8.64 19.11
CA LEU A 121 9.17 -9.42 20.24
C LEU A 121 9.10 -8.62 21.55
N THR A 122 10.03 -7.72 21.75
CA THR A 122 10.12 -6.85 22.94
C THR A 122 8.92 -5.91 23.07
N LEU A 123 8.21 -5.64 21.97
CA LEU A 123 7.07 -4.71 21.91
C LEU A 123 5.75 -5.42 21.64
N TYR A 124 5.79 -6.74 21.46
CA TYR A 124 4.65 -7.53 20.98
C TYR A 124 3.36 -7.37 21.82
N GLY A 125 3.48 -7.32 23.14
CA GLY A 125 2.31 -7.21 24.02
C GLY A 125 1.64 -5.84 24.01
N LYS A 126 2.42 -4.76 23.96
CA LYS A 126 1.92 -3.38 24.08
C LYS A 126 1.54 -2.76 22.73
N GLU A 127 2.32 -3.02 21.69
CA GLU A 127 2.19 -2.30 20.42
C GLU A 127 1.41 -3.03 19.34
N LYS A 128 1.22 -4.35 19.46
CA LYS A 128 0.54 -5.15 18.44
C LYS A 128 -0.84 -4.57 18.05
N LYS A 129 -1.68 -4.29 19.04
CA LYS A 129 -3.04 -3.77 18.80
C LYS A 129 -3.00 -2.34 18.24
N ALA A 130 -2.14 -1.50 18.83
CA ALA A 130 -1.97 -0.12 18.38
C ALA A 130 -1.44 -0.07 16.93
N PHE A 131 -0.46 -0.90 16.59
CA PHE A 131 0.11 -0.95 15.25
C PHE A 131 -0.88 -1.49 14.21
N LYS A 132 -1.68 -2.51 14.55
CA LYS A 132 -2.76 -2.97 13.68
C LYS A 132 -3.79 -1.87 13.40
N ASN A 133 -4.23 -1.15 14.43
CA ASN A 133 -5.18 -0.06 14.28
C ASN A 133 -4.60 1.09 13.46
N TYR A 134 -3.33 1.40 13.68
CA TYR A 134 -2.58 2.40 12.92
C TYR A 134 -2.54 2.07 11.42
N LEU A 135 -2.23 0.83 11.06
CA LEU A 135 -2.20 0.41 9.65
C LEU A 135 -3.61 0.33 9.03
N ARG A 136 -4.64 0.17 9.84
CA ARG A 136 -6.05 0.14 9.41
C ARG A 136 -6.77 1.47 9.56
N ALA A 137 -6.05 2.56 9.78
CA ALA A 137 -6.65 3.89 9.93
C ALA A 137 -7.53 4.31 8.74
N ASN A 138 -7.26 3.76 7.55
CA ASN A 138 -8.06 3.97 6.37
C ASN A 138 -8.42 2.61 5.74
N ASP A 139 -9.70 2.36 5.48
CA ASP A 139 -10.14 1.15 4.77
C ASP A 139 -9.71 1.17 3.29
N LYS A 140 -9.59 2.37 2.72
CA LYS A 140 -9.17 2.61 1.34
C LYS A 140 -8.20 3.76 1.29
N VAL A 141 -7.13 3.61 0.51
CA VAL A 141 -6.12 4.64 0.32
C VAL A 141 -5.72 4.75 -1.15
N GLY A 142 -5.61 5.99 -1.63
CA GLY A 142 -5.03 6.32 -2.94
C GLY A 142 -3.73 7.07 -2.77
N PHE A 143 -2.72 6.71 -3.54
CA PHE A 143 -1.40 7.36 -3.54
C PHE A 143 -0.71 7.14 -4.87
N HIS A 144 0.37 7.90 -5.13
CA HIS A 144 1.26 7.64 -6.26
C HIS A 144 2.62 7.19 -5.75
N TYR A 145 3.16 6.18 -6.39
CA TYR A 145 4.52 5.74 -6.16
C TYR A 145 5.26 5.60 -7.49
N GLU A 146 6.39 6.29 -7.61
CA GLU A 146 7.16 6.38 -8.85
C GLU A 146 6.31 6.82 -10.06
N GLY A 147 5.38 7.74 -9.83
CA GLY A 147 4.46 8.29 -10.84
C GLY A 147 3.27 7.42 -11.19
N VAL A 148 3.14 6.24 -10.61
CA VAL A 148 2.02 5.32 -10.82
C VAL A 148 1.00 5.45 -9.70
N ARG A 149 -0.28 5.59 -10.04
CA ARG A 149 -1.36 5.65 -9.08
C ARG A 149 -1.73 4.26 -8.58
N TYR A 150 -1.77 4.11 -7.27
CA TYR A 150 -2.28 2.92 -6.58
C TYR A 150 -3.53 3.25 -5.79
N VAL A 151 -4.47 2.31 -5.75
CA VAL A 151 -5.64 2.34 -4.89
C VAL A 151 -5.72 1.01 -4.14
N ILE A 152 -5.55 1.08 -2.84
CA ILE A 152 -5.49 -0.11 -1.98
C ILE A 152 -6.70 -0.13 -1.06
N HIS A 153 -7.40 -1.25 -1.06
CA HIS A 153 -8.44 -1.57 -0.10
C HIS A 153 -7.84 -2.53 0.93
N PHE A 154 -7.75 -2.07 2.17
CA PHE A 154 -7.22 -2.88 3.24
C PHE A 154 -8.25 -3.91 3.71
N GLY A 155 -7.83 -5.16 3.74
CA GLY A 155 -8.56 -6.27 4.33
C GLY A 155 -8.13 -6.51 5.77
N LYS A 156 -7.63 -7.72 6.05
CA LYS A 156 -7.16 -8.11 7.39
C LYS A 156 -5.72 -7.65 7.62
N VAL A 157 -5.41 -7.24 8.84
CA VAL A 157 -4.03 -7.02 9.33
C VAL A 157 -3.78 -8.02 10.45
N ARG A 158 -2.78 -8.85 10.27
CA ARG A 158 -2.43 -9.96 11.18
C ARG A 158 -1.04 -9.77 11.76
#